data_96d657f568621980545b77ea9da4cbcb
#
_entry.id   96d657f568621980545b77ea9da4cbcb
#
_cell.length_a   1.000
_cell.length_b   1.000
_cell.length_c   1.000
_cell.angle_alpha   90.00
_cell.angle_beta   90.00
_cell.angle_gamma   90.00
#
_symmetry.space_group_name_H-M   'P 1'
#
loop_
_entity.id
_entity.type
_entity.pdbx_description
1 polymer ?
#
loop_
_entity_poly.entity_id
_entity_poly.type
_entity_poly.pdbx_seq_one_letter_code
_entity_poly.pdbx_strand_id
1 'polypeptide(L)'
;GGGFPTHMKWQMVHDAVSEQKYVICNGDEGDPGAFMDRSLLEGDPHRVLEGMMIAAYAMGASKGYFYIRAEYPLAIQRIKMAIEQAREVGLIGENIFGSAFAFDAEVRTGAGAFVCGEETALIHSIEGSRGNPTPKPPYPAVKGLWDMPTVVNNVETFGNLTTIFLKGAEWFASMGTETSKG
;
A
#
# COMPACT_ATOMS: atom_id res chain seq x y z
N GLY A 1 -10.33 -3.53 0.94
CA GLY A 1 -11.14 -2.34 0.86
C GLY A 1 -11.98 -2.25 -0.40
N GLY A 2 -13.11 -1.59 -0.32
CA GLY A 2 -13.95 -1.23 -1.46
C GLY A 2 -14.58 -2.39 -2.24
N GLY A 3 -14.43 -3.64 -1.78
CA GLY A 3 -15.05 -4.82 -2.40
C GLY A 3 -14.42 -5.30 -3.72
N PHE A 4 -13.37 -4.65 -4.23
CA PHE A 4 -12.68 -5.13 -5.41
C PHE A 4 -11.64 -6.19 -5.02
N PRO A 5 -11.60 -7.37 -5.68
CA PRO A 5 -10.67 -8.43 -5.33
C PRO A 5 -9.21 -8.01 -5.46
N THR A 6 -8.45 -8.05 -4.36
CA THR A 6 -7.05 -7.63 -4.29
C THR A 6 -6.18 -8.37 -5.30
N HIS A 7 -6.36 -9.69 -5.45
CA HIS A 7 -5.59 -10.51 -6.38
C HIS A 7 -5.73 -10.06 -7.84
N MET A 8 -6.91 -9.57 -8.25
CA MET A 8 -7.11 -9.08 -9.62
C MET A 8 -6.32 -7.80 -9.88
N LYS A 9 -6.26 -6.87 -8.91
CA LYS A 9 -5.41 -5.68 -9.02
C LYS A 9 -3.93 -6.07 -9.15
N TRP A 10 -3.49 -7.02 -8.33
CA TRP A 10 -2.11 -7.47 -8.35
C TRP A 10 -1.76 -8.17 -9.65
N GLN A 11 -2.66 -9.04 -10.14
CA GLN A 11 -2.47 -9.72 -11.43
C GLN A 11 -2.32 -8.72 -12.59
N MET A 12 -3.17 -7.68 -12.63
CA MET A 12 -3.06 -6.63 -13.66
C MET A 12 -1.69 -5.93 -13.63
N VAL A 13 -1.18 -5.58 -12.44
CA VAL A 13 0.13 -4.96 -12.30
C VAL A 13 1.26 -5.95 -12.60
N HIS A 14 1.13 -7.21 -12.16
CA HIS A 14 2.11 -8.27 -12.48
C HIS A 14 2.26 -8.44 -13.99
N ASP A 15 1.16 -8.54 -14.73
CA ASP A 15 1.12 -8.82 -16.16
C ASP A 15 1.49 -7.59 -17.02
N ALA A 16 1.46 -6.39 -16.45
CA ALA A 16 1.86 -5.19 -17.15
C ALA A 16 3.36 -5.22 -17.48
N VAL A 17 3.71 -4.95 -18.74
CA VAL A 17 5.10 -4.84 -19.19
C VAL A 17 5.58 -3.42 -18.92
N SER A 18 6.45 -3.26 -17.94
CA SER A 18 7.02 -1.96 -17.57
C SER A 18 8.34 -2.15 -16.83
N GLU A 19 9.27 -1.23 -17.01
CA GLU A 19 10.55 -1.22 -16.29
C GLU A 19 10.37 -0.83 -14.82
N GLN A 20 9.34 -0.03 -14.53
CA GLN A 20 9.02 0.41 -13.17
C GLN A 20 7.56 0.11 -12.84
N LYS A 21 7.32 -0.40 -11.64
CA LYS A 21 5.99 -0.60 -11.06
C LYS A 21 5.98 -0.05 -9.64
N TYR A 22 4.81 0.43 -9.20
CA TYR A 22 4.66 1.07 -7.89
C TYR A 22 3.63 0.38 -7.02
N VAL A 23 3.88 0.41 -5.72
CA VAL A 23 2.92 -0.01 -4.68
C VAL A 23 2.62 1.18 -3.78
N ILE A 24 1.35 1.49 -3.58
CA ILE A 24 0.93 2.58 -2.71
C ILE A 24 0.06 2.03 -1.57
N CYS A 25 0.48 2.32 -0.35
CA CYS A 25 -0.32 2.10 0.85
C CYS A 25 -1.17 3.36 1.10
N ASN A 26 -2.48 3.23 0.91
CA ASN A 26 -3.43 4.29 1.18
C ASN A 26 -3.78 4.33 2.67
N GLY A 27 -3.21 5.29 3.37
CA GLY A 27 -3.48 5.63 4.76
C GLY A 27 -4.19 6.99 4.92
N ASP A 28 -4.89 7.45 3.87
CA ASP A 28 -5.73 8.65 3.93
C ASP A 28 -7.13 8.31 4.48
N GLU A 29 -7.18 7.96 5.76
CA GLU A 29 -8.39 7.60 6.51
C GLU A 29 -9.18 8.84 6.87
N GLY A 30 -9.96 9.36 5.91
CA GLY A 30 -10.66 10.64 6.05
C GLY A 30 -12.03 10.58 6.71
N ASP A 31 -12.57 9.38 6.96
CA ASP A 31 -13.90 9.20 7.55
C ASP A 31 -13.90 9.59 9.03
N PRO A 32 -14.81 10.50 9.48
CA PRO A 32 -14.86 10.92 10.87
C PRO A 32 -15.13 9.74 11.82
N GLY A 33 -14.25 9.56 12.81
CA GLY A 33 -14.33 8.46 13.78
C GLY A 33 -13.67 7.15 13.33
N ALA A 34 -13.23 7.02 12.09
CA ALA A 34 -12.41 5.91 11.65
C ALA A 34 -10.96 6.10 12.14
N PHE A 35 -10.37 5.03 12.67
CA PHE A 35 -9.00 5.03 13.19
C PHE A 35 -8.31 3.66 13.08
N MET A 36 -8.83 2.76 12.28
CA MET A 36 -8.27 1.42 12.10
C MET A 36 -6.91 1.47 11.42
N ASP A 37 -6.79 2.19 10.30
CA ASP A 37 -5.54 2.37 9.58
C ASP A 37 -4.49 3.06 10.46
N ARG A 38 -4.91 4.11 11.18
CA ARG A 38 -4.09 4.80 12.16
C ARG A 38 -3.57 3.84 13.22
N SER A 39 -4.43 2.99 13.78
CA SER A 39 -4.06 2.05 14.83
C SER A 39 -3.02 1.03 14.36
N LEU A 40 -3.12 0.55 13.12
CA LEU A 40 -2.14 -0.35 12.51
C LEU A 40 -0.80 0.36 12.26
N LEU A 41 -0.83 1.56 11.68
CA LEU A 41 0.36 2.34 11.38
C LEU A 41 1.13 2.76 12.65
N GLU A 42 0.41 3.04 13.74
CA GLU A 42 1.00 3.42 15.02
C GLU A 42 1.41 2.20 15.86
N GLY A 43 0.64 1.12 15.82
CA GLY A 43 0.83 -0.05 16.68
C GLY A 43 1.81 -1.08 16.12
N ASP A 44 1.74 -1.34 14.81
CA ASP A 44 2.57 -2.35 14.13
C ASP A 44 2.98 -1.91 12.71
N PRO A 45 3.81 -0.84 12.59
CA PRO A 45 4.22 -0.30 11.30
C PRO A 45 5.04 -1.29 10.46
N HIS A 46 5.84 -2.14 11.11
CA HIS A 46 6.65 -3.15 10.40
C HIS A 46 5.79 -4.18 9.70
N ARG A 47 4.68 -4.59 10.29
CA ARG A 47 3.73 -5.51 9.68
C ARG A 47 3.10 -4.95 8.40
N VAL A 48 2.78 -3.67 8.38
CA VAL A 48 2.25 -3.01 7.19
C VAL A 48 3.32 -2.90 6.10
N LEU A 49 4.56 -2.55 6.49
CA LEU A 49 5.71 -2.52 5.58
C LEU A 49 6.00 -3.91 4.98
N GLU A 50 5.99 -4.96 5.79
CA GLU A 50 6.18 -6.35 5.34
C GLU A 50 5.08 -6.75 4.33
N GLY A 51 3.81 -6.43 4.62
CA GLY A 51 2.71 -6.68 3.69
C GLY A 51 2.89 -5.94 2.36
N MET A 52 3.38 -4.70 2.39
CA MET A 52 3.71 -3.95 1.17
C MET A 52 4.85 -4.62 0.39
N MET A 53 5.87 -5.14 1.06
CA MET A 53 6.98 -5.85 0.43
C MET A 53 6.53 -7.16 -0.22
N ILE A 54 5.66 -7.92 0.43
CA ILE A 54 5.04 -9.14 -0.13
C ILE A 54 4.31 -8.80 -1.43
N ALA A 55 3.50 -7.74 -1.42
CA ALA A 55 2.80 -7.27 -2.61
C ALA A 55 3.77 -6.82 -3.71
N ALA A 56 4.80 -6.07 -3.37
CA ALA A 56 5.82 -5.60 -4.30
C ALA A 56 6.55 -6.77 -4.96
N TYR A 57 6.96 -7.77 -4.17
CA TYR A 57 7.59 -8.98 -4.69
C TYR A 57 6.68 -9.72 -5.67
N ALA A 58 5.42 -9.93 -5.30
CA ALA A 58 4.44 -10.64 -6.14
C ALA A 58 4.18 -9.94 -7.48
N MET A 59 4.26 -8.62 -7.53
CA MET A 59 3.98 -7.83 -8.74
C MET A 59 5.23 -7.41 -9.52
N GLY A 60 6.42 -7.60 -8.96
CA GLY A 60 7.66 -7.11 -9.52
C GLY A 60 7.83 -5.59 -9.40
N ALA A 61 7.28 -4.99 -8.34
CA ALA A 61 7.45 -3.58 -8.04
C ALA A 61 8.71 -3.35 -7.19
N SER A 62 9.44 -2.28 -7.44
CA SER A 62 10.67 -1.93 -6.72
C SER A 62 10.55 -0.70 -5.83
N LYS A 63 9.44 0.03 -5.92
CA LYS A 63 9.22 1.25 -5.14
C LYS A 63 7.82 1.31 -4.54
N GLY A 64 7.77 1.67 -3.25
CA GLY A 64 6.53 1.85 -2.50
C GLY A 64 6.36 3.25 -1.92
N TYR A 65 5.11 3.67 -1.74
CA TYR A 65 4.75 4.92 -1.07
C TYR A 65 3.69 4.66 -0.01
N PHE A 66 3.96 5.11 1.21
CA PHE A 66 2.94 5.25 2.25
C PHE A 66 2.33 6.65 2.13
N TYR A 67 1.09 6.75 1.71
CA TYR A 67 0.36 8.00 1.70
C TYR A 67 -0.48 8.11 2.97
N ILE A 68 -0.07 9.00 3.87
CA ILE A 68 -0.65 9.14 5.21
C ILE A 68 -1.08 10.60 5.39
N ARG A 69 -2.28 10.81 5.90
CA ARG A 69 -2.78 12.16 6.16
C ARG A 69 -1.94 12.87 7.23
N ALA A 70 -1.78 14.19 7.06
CA ALA A 70 -0.95 15.03 7.94
C ALA A 70 -1.41 15.02 9.41
N GLU A 71 -2.70 14.72 9.64
CA GLU A 71 -3.30 14.67 10.97
C GLU A 71 -2.89 13.44 11.80
N TYR A 72 -2.12 12.52 11.19
CA TYR A 72 -1.57 11.34 11.87
C TYR A 72 -0.04 11.43 12.07
N PRO A 73 0.46 12.43 12.83
CA PRO A 73 1.91 12.65 12.95
C PRO A 73 2.66 11.46 13.57
N LEU A 74 2.03 10.75 14.52
CA LEU A 74 2.65 9.57 15.15
C LEU A 74 2.74 8.41 14.16
N ALA A 75 1.73 8.17 13.35
CA ALA A 75 1.76 7.15 12.29
C ALA A 75 2.89 7.44 11.29
N ILE A 76 3.01 8.70 10.84
CA ILE A 76 4.09 9.14 9.95
C ILE A 76 5.46 8.87 10.56
N GLN A 77 5.65 9.22 11.85
CA GLN A 77 6.91 9.00 12.56
C GLN A 77 7.23 7.50 12.67
N ARG A 78 6.25 6.69 13.04
CA ARG A 78 6.41 5.24 13.23
C ARG A 78 6.74 4.52 11.93
N ILE A 79 6.06 4.84 10.83
CA ILE A 79 6.36 4.25 9.52
C ILE A 79 7.75 4.67 9.02
N LYS A 80 8.13 5.94 9.17
CA LYS A 80 9.49 6.38 8.82
C LYS A 80 10.55 5.61 9.59
N MET A 81 10.34 5.44 10.89
CA MET A 81 11.24 4.65 11.75
C MET A 81 11.32 3.18 11.28
N ALA A 82 10.18 2.56 10.97
CA ALA A 82 10.13 1.18 10.48
C ALA A 82 10.89 1.00 9.16
N ILE A 83 10.75 1.95 8.23
CA ILE A 83 11.48 1.97 6.96
C ILE A 83 12.99 2.08 7.20
N GLU A 84 13.43 3.01 8.06
CA GLU A 84 14.84 3.19 8.40
C GLU A 84 15.42 1.92 9.04
N GLN A 85 14.75 1.35 10.02
CA GLN A 85 15.17 0.11 10.68
C GLN A 85 15.26 -1.06 9.69
N ALA A 86 14.30 -1.18 8.78
CA ALA A 86 14.33 -2.22 7.75
C ALA A 86 15.51 -2.05 6.78
N ARG A 87 15.90 -0.80 6.45
CA ARG A 87 17.11 -0.53 5.66
C ARG A 87 18.38 -0.91 6.39
N GLU A 88 18.50 -0.53 7.65
CA GLU A 88 19.70 -0.80 8.48
C GLU A 88 20.01 -2.29 8.56
N VAL A 89 18.97 -3.14 8.58
CA VAL A 89 19.14 -4.60 8.68
C VAL A 89 19.04 -5.31 7.31
N GLY A 90 18.96 -4.55 6.20
CA GLY A 90 18.94 -5.10 4.83
C GLY A 90 17.64 -5.82 4.44
N LEU A 91 16.54 -5.54 5.12
CA LEU A 91 15.22 -6.07 4.76
C LEU A 91 14.58 -5.31 3.61
N ILE A 92 14.96 -4.05 3.38
CA ILE A 92 14.65 -3.27 2.18
C ILE A 92 15.93 -2.68 1.61
N GLY A 93 15.95 -2.35 0.33
CA GLY A 93 17.10 -1.91 -0.45
C GLY A 93 17.34 -2.82 -1.64
N GLU A 94 18.59 -3.04 -1.98
CA GLU A 94 19.01 -3.91 -3.07
C GLU A 94 19.35 -5.32 -2.57
N ASN A 95 19.21 -6.33 -3.44
CA ASN A 95 19.58 -7.72 -3.17
C ASN A 95 18.99 -8.30 -1.88
N ILE A 96 17.72 -8.03 -1.62
CA ILE A 96 17.02 -8.47 -0.41
C ILE A 96 17.12 -10.00 -0.28
N PHE A 97 17.56 -10.48 0.89
CA PHE A 97 17.84 -11.90 1.16
C PHE A 97 18.80 -12.57 0.15
N GLY A 98 19.69 -11.81 -0.46
CA GLY A 98 20.63 -12.33 -1.47
C GLY A 98 19.98 -12.66 -2.82
N SER A 99 18.75 -12.22 -3.04
CA SER A 99 18.02 -12.37 -4.30
C SER A 99 18.22 -11.16 -5.23
N ALA A 100 17.67 -11.22 -6.44
CA ALA A 100 17.61 -10.06 -7.33
C ALA A 100 16.49 -9.07 -6.97
N PHE A 101 15.71 -9.35 -5.93
CA PHE A 101 14.64 -8.46 -5.50
C PHE A 101 15.21 -7.21 -4.83
N ALA A 102 14.78 -6.06 -5.32
CA ALA A 102 15.06 -4.76 -4.75
C ALA A 102 13.73 -4.04 -4.46
N PHE A 103 13.63 -3.43 -3.30
CA PHE A 103 12.46 -2.64 -2.92
C PHE A 103 12.86 -1.55 -1.94
N ASP A 104 12.31 -0.37 -2.13
CA ASP A 104 12.42 0.73 -1.18
C ASP A 104 11.09 1.46 -1.03
N ALA A 105 10.88 2.08 0.12
CA ALA A 105 9.64 2.77 0.45
C ALA A 105 9.88 4.19 0.98
N GLU A 106 8.92 5.06 0.74
CA GLU A 106 8.91 6.45 1.23
C GLU A 106 7.54 6.83 1.79
N VAL A 107 7.52 7.80 2.69
CA VAL A 107 6.28 8.39 3.20
C VAL A 107 5.97 9.68 2.45
N ARG A 108 4.74 9.78 1.95
CA ARG A 108 4.14 11.00 1.39
C ARG A 108 2.99 11.44 2.30
N THR A 109 2.96 12.71 2.63
CA THR A 109 1.95 13.24 3.54
C THR A 109 0.85 13.91 2.75
N GLY A 110 -0.39 13.48 2.99
CA GLY A 110 -1.58 14.06 2.39
C GLY A 110 -1.92 15.42 3.00
N ALA A 111 -2.46 16.33 2.18
CA ALA A 111 -2.81 17.69 2.57
C ALA A 111 -4.16 17.81 3.32
N GLY A 112 -4.76 16.70 3.77
CA GLY A 112 -5.98 16.69 4.58
C GLY A 112 -7.30 16.80 3.80
N ALA A 113 -7.28 16.75 2.47
CA ALA A 113 -8.50 16.73 1.67
C ALA A 113 -9.05 15.31 1.59
N PHE A 114 -10.31 15.09 1.99
CA PHE A 114 -11.00 13.79 1.95
C PHE A 114 -10.94 13.11 0.57
N VAL A 115 -11.01 13.90 -0.50
CA VAL A 115 -10.93 13.41 -1.87
C VAL A 115 -9.62 12.71 -2.20
N CYS A 116 -8.53 12.99 -1.48
CA CYS A 116 -7.24 12.35 -1.66
C CYS A 116 -7.21 10.88 -1.21
N GLY A 117 -8.25 10.38 -0.55
CA GLY A 117 -8.48 8.95 -0.30
C GLY A 117 -8.89 8.17 -1.56
N GLU A 118 -9.39 8.83 -2.58
CA GLU A 118 -9.65 8.21 -3.89
C GLU A 118 -8.33 7.96 -4.63
N GLU A 119 -8.14 6.77 -5.22
CA GLU A 119 -6.83 6.30 -5.70
C GLU A 119 -6.21 7.20 -6.78
N THR A 120 -6.98 7.81 -7.69
CA THR A 120 -6.44 8.68 -8.74
C THR A 120 -6.07 10.06 -8.19
N ALA A 121 -6.88 10.61 -7.29
CA ALA A 121 -6.58 11.86 -6.59
C ALA A 121 -5.34 11.72 -5.70
N LEU A 122 -5.17 10.57 -5.04
CA LEU A 122 -4.01 10.23 -4.24
C LEU A 122 -2.73 10.17 -5.10
N ILE A 123 -2.81 9.53 -6.27
CA ILE A 123 -1.69 9.48 -7.23
C ILE A 123 -1.28 10.89 -7.64
N HIS A 124 -2.22 11.74 -8.06
CA HIS A 124 -1.92 13.13 -8.44
C HIS A 124 -1.29 13.92 -7.27
N SER A 125 -1.74 13.67 -6.05
CA SER A 125 -1.14 14.30 -4.86
C SER A 125 0.32 13.87 -4.65
N ILE A 126 0.65 12.58 -4.85
CA ILE A 126 2.05 12.10 -4.77
C ILE A 126 2.90 12.74 -5.87
N GLU A 127 2.35 12.94 -7.06
CA GLU A 127 3.01 13.60 -8.21
C GLU A 127 3.23 15.11 -8.01
N GLY A 128 2.70 15.67 -6.92
CA GLY A 128 2.79 17.11 -6.64
C GLY A 128 1.75 17.95 -7.37
N SER A 129 0.76 17.30 -8.00
CA SER A 129 -0.37 17.93 -8.65
C SER A 129 -1.55 18.09 -7.69
N ARG A 130 -2.55 18.89 -8.09
CA ARG A 130 -3.80 18.97 -7.32
C ARG A 130 -4.51 17.61 -7.32
N GLY A 131 -4.88 17.12 -6.14
CA GLY A 131 -5.57 15.83 -5.94
C GLY A 131 -7.01 15.83 -6.48
N ASN A 132 -7.16 15.93 -7.79
CA ASN A 132 -8.44 15.81 -8.46
C ASN A 132 -8.62 14.37 -8.97
N PRO A 133 -9.77 13.72 -8.71
CA PRO A 133 -10.06 12.42 -9.28
C PRO A 133 -10.12 12.48 -10.81
N THR A 134 -9.69 11.42 -11.47
CA THR A 134 -9.84 11.24 -12.91
C THR A 134 -10.74 10.06 -13.24
N PRO A 135 -11.52 10.13 -14.34
CA PRO A 135 -12.33 9.00 -14.78
C PRO A 135 -11.50 7.77 -15.11
N LYS A 136 -12.04 6.59 -14.83
CA LYS A 136 -11.47 5.29 -15.23
C LYS A 136 -12.32 4.68 -16.35
N PRO A 137 -11.79 3.99 -17.35
CA PRO A 137 -10.38 3.71 -17.61
C PRO A 137 -9.58 4.93 -18.12
N PRO A 138 -8.22 4.91 -18.07
CA PRO A 138 -7.38 3.81 -17.63
C PRO A 138 -7.37 3.62 -16.11
N TYR A 139 -7.24 2.35 -15.66
CA TYR A 139 -7.06 2.03 -14.24
C TYR A 139 -5.60 2.24 -13.81
N PRO A 140 -5.30 2.57 -12.55
CA PRO A 140 -3.93 2.73 -12.05
C PRO A 140 -3.02 1.53 -12.30
N ALA A 141 -3.58 0.32 -12.34
CA ALA A 141 -2.84 -0.88 -12.68
C ALA A 141 -2.23 -0.86 -14.10
N VAL A 142 -2.75 -0.02 -14.99
CA VAL A 142 -2.26 0.17 -16.36
C VAL A 142 -1.50 1.49 -16.47
N LYS A 143 -2.07 2.56 -15.92
CA LYS A 143 -1.53 3.93 -15.99
C LYS A 143 -1.80 4.65 -14.68
N GLY A 144 -0.89 4.50 -13.73
CA GLY A 144 -0.93 5.08 -12.40
C GLY A 144 0.13 6.14 -12.18
N LEU A 145 0.88 6.01 -11.09
CA LEU A 145 1.90 6.97 -10.68
C LEU A 145 2.97 7.17 -11.77
N TRP A 146 3.13 8.41 -12.21
CA TRP A 146 4.01 8.79 -13.34
C TRP A 146 3.76 7.94 -14.60
N ASP A 147 2.51 7.68 -14.87
CA ASP A 147 2.05 6.86 -16.00
C ASP A 147 2.50 5.38 -15.98
N MET A 148 3.03 4.90 -14.85
CA MET A 148 3.50 3.52 -14.68
C MET A 148 2.46 2.64 -13.97
N PRO A 149 2.49 1.31 -14.19
CA PRO A 149 1.61 0.39 -13.49
C PRO A 149 1.72 0.53 -11.97
N THR A 150 0.58 0.75 -11.32
CA THR A 150 0.55 1.06 -9.88
C THR A 150 -0.59 0.30 -9.21
N VAL A 151 -0.31 -0.34 -8.08
CA VAL A 151 -1.36 -0.82 -7.19
C VAL A 151 -1.54 0.15 -6.03
N VAL A 152 -2.79 0.44 -5.71
CA VAL A 152 -3.18 1.17 -4.49
C VAL A 152 -4.01 0.22 -3.63
N ASN A 153 -3.54 -0.08 -2.42
CA ASN A 153 -4.28 -0.85 -1.42
C ASN A 153 -4.32 -0.10 -0.09
N ASN A 154 -5.35 -0.36 0.69
CA ASN A 154 -5.52 0.19 2.01
C ASN A 154 -4.52 -0.41 3.01
N VAL A 155 -4.27 0.29 4.12
CA VAL A 155 -3.37 -0.14 5.22
C VAL A 155 -3.77 -1.50 5.76
N GLU A 156 -5.05 -1.73 6.04
CA GLU A 156 -5.54 -3.01 6.56
C GLU A 156 -5.26 -4.17 5.60
N THR A 157 -5.39 -3.95 4.30
CA THR A 157 -5.07 -4.97 3.28
C THR A 157 -3.63 -5.44 3.44
N PHE A 158 -2.67 -4.53 3.53
CA PHE A 158 -1.27 -4.90 3.76
C PHE A 158 -1.04 -5.51 5.14
N GLY A 159 -1.64 -4.95 6.19
CA GLY A 159 -1.52 -5.46 7.55
C GLY A 159 -2.03 -6.90 7.75
N ASN A 160 -2.95 -7.36 6.92
CA ASN A 160 -3.46 -8.73 6.96
C ASN A 160 -2.58 -9.74 6.21
N LEU A 161 -1.79 -9.31 5.23
CA LEU A 161 -1.03 -10.23 4.36
C LEU A 161 -0.08 -11.12 5.15
N THR A 162 0.70 -10.57 6.05
CA THR A 162 1.66 -11.34 6.85
C THR A 162 0.97 -12.46 7.63
N THR A 163 -0.17 -12.18 8.23
CA THR A 163 -0.93 -13.17 8.98
C THR A 163 -1.56 -14.22 8.05
N ILE A 164 -2.04 -13.82 6.88
CA ILE A 164 -2.57 -14.76 5.88
C ILE A 164 -1.49 -15.71 5.40
N PHE A 165 -0.27 -15.23 5.14
CA PHE A 165 0.85 -16.08 4.74
C PHE A 165 1.28 -17.05 5.86
N LEU A 166 1.23 -16.62 7.13
CA LEU A 166 1.59 -17.45 8.26
C LEU A 166 0.52 -18.50 8.62
N LYS A 167 -0.77 -18.15 8.52
CA LYS A 167 -1.88 -18.99 9.00
C LYS A 167 -2.66 -19.67 7.87
N GLY A 168 -2.48 -19.21 6.64
CA GLY A 168 -3.16 -19.75 5.46
C GLY A 168 -4.48 -19.06 5.13
N ALA A 169 -4.88 -19.21 3.87
CA ALA A 169 -6.10 -18.60 3.33
C ALA A 169 -7.38 -19.16 3.97
N GLU A 170 -7.39 -20.44 4.31
CA GLU A 170 -8.55 -21.09 4.96
C GLU A 170 -8.81 -20.49 6.35
N TRP A 171 -7.74 -20.23 7.11
CA TRP A 171 -7.85 -19.53 8.39
C TRP A 171 -8.48 -18.15 8.22
N PHE A 172 -8.03 -17.36 7.26
CA PHE A 172 -8.60 -16.04 6.98
C PHE A 172 -10.07 -16.13 6.57
N ALA A 173 -10.40 -17.05 5.66
CA ALA A 173 -11.77 -17.29 5.21
C ALA A 173 -12.71 -17.85 6.31
N SER A 174 -12.17 -18.37 7.42
CA SER A 174 -12.97 -18.83 8.55
C SER A 174 -13.49 -17.69 9.44
N MET A 175 -12.94 -16.50 9.29
CA MET A 175 -13.39 -15.31 10.03
C MET A 175 -14.53 -14.59 9.29
N GLY A 176 -15.31 -13.83 10.04
CA GLY A 176 -16.41 -13.06 9.48
C GLY A 176 -17.71 -13.83 9.38
N THR A 177 -18.61 -13.34 8.53
CA THR A 177 -19.94 -13.90 8.30
C THR A 177 -19.94 -14.77 7.02
N GLU A 178 -21.07 -15.41 6.73
CA GLU A 178 -21.25 -16.20 5.51
C GLU A 178 -21.05 -15.38 4.23
N THR A 179 -21.46 -14.10 4.25
CA THR A 179 -21.43 -13.18 3.10
C THR A 179 -20.25 -12.20 3.14
N SER A 180 -19.51 -12.12 4.25
CA SER A 180 -18.36 -11.23 4.41
C SER A 180 -17.27 -11.98 5.17
N LYS A 181 -16.33 -12.51 4.41
CA LYS A 181 -15.21 -13.33 4.90
C LYS A 181 -13.94 -12.51 5.05
N GLY A 182 -13.12 -12.88 6.06
CA GLY A 182 -11.81 -12.25 6.29
C GLY A 182 -11.79 -11.07 7.21
#